data_d65ee9438a2d8f7b8e241d11f8f4f7de
#
_entry.id   d65ee9438a2d8f7b8e241d11f8f4f7de
#
_cell.length_a   1.000
_cell.length_b   1.000
_cell.length_c   1.000
_cell.angle_alpha   90.00
_cell.angle_beta   90.00
_cell.angle_gamma   90.00
#
_symmetry.space_group_name_H-M   'P 1'
#
loop_
_entity.id
_entity.type
_entity.pdbx_description
1 polymer ?
#
loop_
_entity_poly.entity_id
_entity_poly.type
_entity_poly.pdbx_seq_one_letter_code
_entity_poly.pdbx_strand_id
1 'polypeptide(L)'
;MPFGLFKKKESEAPAERLAIAAPEAGKLSIQQAQDLLRSIESARVQELAARLGPIKESAAQSLRVIGGLAGDMEREKIKLEGLEQRFKSVAENARKTVVSSLKREATTELLLPQSANDAKKFREKFEAMMNRFGEVSGSHSKMLNAFMKKHAGKMKDEFEALTKLLKETRTAMSDFEQKRAPMVRCGAILNTVSQKAASIRSSEASVQNIESEIRRIGSELEGLKIELGELRASPEFGQAQAAAKRAGEAENQKEQFHLQLLDLFSHVSRAFTKYSYGLTKDTEARLQMMSDEPWKMLYDSDVSPYSSLLLEIHKSIDSGKIQLKDSGRILHYLDVILKSLPEFQGRAQTLKAEVDSLRQSDTSLVNMEMELEEKVAQHEEALAKNRQNLEQQKRQIVEKGDEVNAQLKKVSAILADLTGQEYSLEY
;
A
#
# COMPACT_ATOMS: atom_id res chain seq x y z
N MET A 1 29.94 20.84 -56.75
CA MET A 1 30.28 21.84 -55.71
C MET A 1 29.21 21.75 -54.63
N PRO A 2 29.48 21.18 -53.47
CA PRO A 2 28.51 21.24 -52.32
C PRO A 2 28.90 22.36 -51.38
N PHE A 3 27.95 23.21 -51.12
CA PHE A 3 28.04 24.26 -50.11
C PHE A 3 27.93 23.65 -48.67
N GLY A 4 29.03 23.68 -47.96
CA GLY A 4 29.08 23.36 -46.55
C GLY A 4 28.50 24.51 -45.70
N LEU A 5 27.37 24.27 -45.07
CA LEU A 5 26.81 25.13 -44.01
C LEU A 5 27.52 24.83 -42.69
N PHE A 6 28.52 25.63 -42.36
CA PHE A 6 29.07 25.69 -41.00
C PHE A 6 28.03 26.27 -40.05
N LYS A 7 27.37 25.42 -39.25
CA LYS A 7 26.68 25.85 -38.06
C LYS A 7 27.71 26.36 -37.05
N LYS A 8 27.74 27.66 -36.87
CA LYS A 8 28.49 28.35 -35.82
C LYS A 8 27.85 27.88 -34.47
N LYS A 9 28.63 27.11 -33.70
CA LYS A 9 28.28 26.79 -32.32
C LYS A 9 28.32 28.12 -31.55
N GLU A 10 27.14 28.66 -31.16
CA GLU A 10 27.09 29.72 -30.19
C GLU A 10 27.76 29.25 -28.93
N SER A 11 28.90 29.87 -28.58
CA SER A 11 29.53 29.69 -27.28
C SER A 11 28.56 30.25 -26.23
N GLU A 12 28.01 29.35 -25.43
CA GLU A 12 27.33 29.78 -24.19
C GLU A 12 28.31 30.64 -23.40
N ALA A 13 27.91 31.92 -23.17
CA ALA A 13 28.64 32.81 -22.31
C ALA A 13 28.75 32.18 -20.92
N PRO A 14 29.93 32.26 -20.26
CA PRO A 14 30.06 31.69 -18.92
C PRO A 14 29.03 32.36 -18.01
N ALA A 15 28.24 31.54 -17.33
CA ALA A 15 27.24 31.98 -16.36
C ALA A 15 27.93 32.94 -15.37
N GLU A 16 27.43 34.19 -15.29
CA GLU A 16 27.90 35.18 -14.32
C GLU A 16 27.83 34.55 -12.91
N ARG A 17 29.00 34.29 -12.34
CA ARG A 17 29.13 33.71 -11.01
C ARG A 17 28.67 34.71 -9.99
N LEU A 18 27.61 34.42 -9.27
CA LEU A 18 27.23 35.20 -8.10
C LEU A 18 28.34 35.09 -7.04
N ALA A 19 28.73 36.25 -6.46
CA ALA A 19 29.59 36.28 -5.28
C ALA A 19 28.74 35.88 -4.04
N ILE A 20 28.32 34.60 -4.00
CA ILE A 20 27.71 34.02 -2.81
C ILE A 20 28.85 33.51 -1.95
N ALA A 21 28.81 33.74 -0.62
CA ALA A 21 29.66 33.07 0.33
C ALA A 21 29.23 31.60 0.37
N ALA A 22 29.63 30.85 -0.67
CA ALA A 22 29.42 29.39 -0.69
C ALA A 22 30.39 28.78 0.35
N PRO A 23 29.92 27.77 1.12
CA PRO A 23 30.82 27.03 1.98
C PRO A 23 31.96 26.45 1.16
N GLU A 24 33.15 26.32 1.75
CA GLU A 24 34.32 25.72 1.07
C GLU A 24 33.94 24.33 0.50
N ALA A 25 34.54 24.01 -0.67
CA ALA A 25 34.35 22.71 -1.31
C ALA A 25 34.55 21.58 -0.29
N GLY A 26 33.55 20.73 -0.11
CA GLY A 26 33.62 19.66 0.90
C GLY A 26 32.33 18.84 1.02
N LYS A 27 32.19 18.18 2.15
CA LYS A 27 31.03 17.37 2.47
C LYS A 27 29.90 18.25 2.97
N LEU A 28 28.70 18.06 2.41
CA LEU A 28 27.48 18.72 2.86
C LEU A 28 26.44 17.69 3.28
N SER A 29 25.77 17.94 4.38
CA SER A 29 24.53 17.24 4.72
C SER A 29 23.38 17.70 3.81
N ILE A 30 22.32 16.91 3.72
CA ILE A 30 21.09 17.29 2.99
C ILE A 30 20.57 18.66 3.46
N GLN A 31 20.57 18.91 4.77
CA GLN A 31 20.11 20.18 5.33
C GLN A 31 20.98 21.35 4.89
N GLN A 32 22.30 21.21 4.92
CA GLN A 32 23.24 22.23 4.46
C GLN A 32 23.07 22.52 2.96
N ALA A 33 22.83 21.49 2.16
CA ALA A 33 22.55 21.65 0.73
C ALA A 33 21.23 22.42 0.48
N GLN A 34 20.19 22.16 1.28
CA GLN A 34 18.93 22.92 1.21
C GLN A 34 19.13 24.38 1.61
N ASP A 35 19.91 24.66 2.66
CA ASP A 35 20.20 26.01 3.11
C ASP A 35 21.05 26.75 2.08
N LEU A 36 22.00 26.10 1.45
CA LEU A 36 22.77 26.67 0.34
C LEU A 36 21.86 27.04 -0.85
N LEU A 37 20.93 26.17 -1.24
CA LEU A 37 19.96 26.49 -2.30
C LEU A 37 19.09 27.68 -1.94
N ARG A 38 18.64 27.80 -0.69
CA ARG A 38 17.87 28.99 -0.23
C ARG A 38 18.68 30.26 -0.31
N SER A 39 19.97 30.20 0.05
CA SER A 39 20.85 31.38 -0.06
C SER A 39 21.06 31.82 -1.51
N ILE A 40 21.25 30.85 -2.43
CA ILE A 40 21.37 31.13 -3.87
C ILE A 40 20.05 31.71 -4.40
N GLU A 41 18.89 31.16 -4.04
CA GLU A 41 17.59 31.69 -4.45
C GLU A 41 17.39 33.14 -3.96
N SER A 42 17.72 33.42 -2.69
CA SER A 42 17.64 34.74 -2.12
C SER A 42 18.51 35.77 -2.90
N ALA A 43 19.75 35.41 -3.20
CA ALA A 43 20.66 36.24 -3.98
C ALA A 43 20.12 36.53 -5.40
N ARG A 44 19.53 35.50 -6.06
CA ARG A 44 18.90 35.67 -7.38
C ARG A 44 17.68 36.59 -7.34
N VAL A 45 16.87 36.50 -6.27
CA VAL A 45 15.73 37.41 -6.06
C VAL A 45 16.24 38.84 -5.87
N GLN A 46 17.33 39.08 -5.13
CA GLN A 46 17.93 40.39 -4.96
C GLN A 46 18.48 40.94 -6.29
N GLU A 47 19.16 40.10 -7.09
CA GLU A 47 19.61 40.48 -8.45
C GLU A 47 18.43 40.90 -9.32
N LEU A 48 17.32 40.12 -9.31
CA LEU A 48 16.10 40.49 -10.04
C LEU A 48 15.51 41.80 -9.53
N ALA A 49 15.41 42.01 -8.21
CA ALA A 49 14.90 43.23 -7.62
C ALA A 49 15.74 44.46 -8.02
N ALA A 50 17.06 44.33 -8.06
CA ALA A 50 17.97 45.38 -8.55
C ALA A 50 17.72 45.73 -10.04
N ARG A 51 17.47 44.73 -10.90
CA ARG A 51 17.12 44.95 -12.32
C ARG A 51 15.75 45.57 -12.49
N LEU A 52 14.77 45.23 -11.64
CA LEU A 52 13.40 45.76 -11.68
C LEU A 52 13.28 47.15 -11.03
N GLY A 53 14.23 47.59 -10.21
CA GLY A 53 14.23 48.89 -9.55
C GLY A 53 14.08 50.04 -10.53
N PRO A 54 14.99 50.24 -11.50
CA PRO A 54 14.89 51.29 -12.53
C PRO A 54 13.60 51.22 -13.35
N ILE A 55 13.11 49.98 -13.66
CA ILE A 55 11.86 49.78 -14.38
C ILE A 55 10.67 50.29 -13.56
N LYS A 56 10.64 49.95 -12.26
CA LYS A 56 9.61 50.42 -11.32
C LYS A 56 9.59 51.96 -11.25
N GLU A 57 10.75 52.57 -11.11
CA GLU A 57 10.87 54.05 -11.03
C GLU A 57 10.39 54.73 -12.31
N SER A 58 10.81 54.23 -13.47
CA SER A 58 10.37 54.71 -14.78
C SER A 58 8.87 54.53 -14.98
N ALA A 59 8.32 53.34 -14.61
CA ALA A 59 6.88 53.11 -14.67
C ALA A 59 6.09 54.04 -13.75
N ALA A 60 6.58 54.28 -12.53
CA ALA A 60 5.96 55.21 -11.60
C ALA A 60 5.98 56.65 -12.12
N GLN A 61 7.02 57.03 -12.88
CA GLN A 61 7.08 58.34 -13.54
C GLN A 61 6.02 58.45 -14.65
N SER A 62 5.93 57.48 -15.54
CA SER A 62 4.89 57.42 -16.58
C SER A 62 3.48 57.44 -16.00
N LEU A 63 3.25 56.69 -14.90
CA LEU A 63 1.97 56.68 -14.19
C LEU A 63 1.61 58.03 -13.59
N ARG A 64 2.56 58.77 -13.05
CA ARG A 64 2.35 60.17 -12.58
C ARG A 64 1.95 61.09 -13.74
N VAL A 65 2.63 60.98 -14.88
CA VAL A 65 2.28 61.77 -16.09
C VAL A 65 0.86 61.40 -16.55
N ILE A 66 0.51 60.14 -16.62
CA ILE A 66 -0.84 59.67 -16.99
C ILE A 66 -1.90 60.21 -16.02
N GLY A 67 -1.62 60.18 -14.71
CA GLY A 67 -2.50 60.75 -13.68
C GLY A 67 -2.69 62.26 -13.83
N GLY A 68 -1.62 62.99 -14.17
CA GLY A 68 -1.67 64.41 -14.49
C GLY A 68 -2.52 64.66 -15.76
N LEU A 69 -2.30 63.91 -16.82
CA LEU A 69 -3.09 64.03 -18.06
C LEU A 69 -4.57 63.75 -17.80
N ALA A 70 -4.91 62.76 -16.97
CA ALA A 70 -6.28 62.48 -16.57
C ALA A 70 -6.91 63.64 -15.82
N GLY A 71 -6.17 64.31 -14.94
CA GLY A 71 -6.60 65.52 -14.25
C GLY A 71 -6.82 66.69 -15.18
N ASP A 72 -5.95 66.89 -16.19
CA ASP A 72 -6.10 67.95 -17.20
C ASP A 72 -7.32 67.65 -18.10
N MET A 73 -7.50 66.40 -18.54
CA MET A 73 -8.66 65.99 -19.32
C MET A 73 -9.99 66.18 -18.57
N GLU A 74 -10.01 66.08 -17.26
CA GLU A 74 -11.19 66.34 -16.45
C GLU A 74 -11.54 67.86 -16.39
N ARG A 75 -10.55 68.72 -16.37
CA ARG A 75 -10.73 70.16 -16.27
C ARG A 75 -10.97 70.87 -17.62
N GLU A 76 -10.52 70.26 -18.72
CA GLU A 76 -10.67 70.81 -20.06
C GLU A 76 -12.12 70.81 -20.50
N LYS A 77 -12.62 71.95 -20.96
CA LYS A 77 -13.96 72.05 -21.58
C LYS A 77 -13.90 71.53 -23.02
N ILE A 78 -14.59 70.46 -23.30
CA ILE A 78 -14.69 69.92 -24.64
C ILE A 78 -15.54 70.87 -25.48
N LYS A 79 -15.02 71.28 -26.67
CA LYS A 79 -15.81 72.03 -27.65
C LYS A 79 -16.86 71.11 -28.30
N LEU A 80 -18.05 71.18 -27.74
CA LEU A 80 -19.20 70.34 -28.22
C LEU A 80 -20.23 71.21 -28.98
N GLU A 81 -19.87 72.48 -29.33
CA GLU A 81 -20.76 73.37 -30.05
C GLU A 81 -21.06 72.81 -31.44
N GLY A 82 -22.34 72.84 -31.84
CA GLY A 82 -22.77 72.29 -33.14
C GLY A 82 -23.05 70.81 -33.24
N LEU A 83 -22.83 70.07 -32.14
CA LEU A 83 -23.16 68.63 -32.11
C LEU A 83 -24.58 68.40 -31.58
N GLU A 84 -25.22 67.32 -32.05
CA GLU A 84 -26.49 66.83 -31.48
C GLU A 84 -26.32 66.40 -30.02
N GLN A 85 -27.36 66.62 -29.18
CA GLN A 85 -27.36 66.36 -27.77
C GLN A 85 -26.94 64.90 -27.41
N ARG A 86 -27.30 63.95 -28.26
CA ARG A 86 -26.93 62.53 -28.09
C ARG A 86 -25.41 62.32 -28.18
N PHE A 87 -24.74 62.98 -29.17
CA PHE A 87 -23.30 62.86 -29.34
C PHE A 87 -22.55 63.58 -28.18
N LYS A 88 -23.09 64.69 -27.67
CA LYS A 88 -22.54 65.41 -26.50
C LYS A 88 -22.49 64.49 -25.28
N SER A 89 -23.63 63.80 -24.98
CA SER A 89 -23.72 62.87 -23.84
C SER A 89 -22.75 61.70 -24.01
N VAL A 90 -22.61 61.13 -25.19
CA VAL A 90 -21.68 60.02 -25.46
C VAL A 90 -20.24 60.48 -25.25
N ALA A 91 -19.84 61.64 -25.75
CA ALA A 91 -18.50 62.17 -25.60
C ALA A 91 -18.15 62.48 -24.11
N GLU A 92 -19.09 63.07 -23.37
CA GLU A 92 -18.90 63.31 -21.93
C GLU A 92 -18.79 62.04 -21.09
N ASN A 93 -19.64 61.04 -21.35
CA ASN A 93 -19.59 59.77 -20.66
C ASN A 93 -18.29 59.01 -20.98
N ALA A 94 -17.85 58.99 -22.24
CA ALA A 94 -16.59 58.39 -22.64
C ALA A 94 -15.41 59.09 -21.93
N ARG A 95 -15.41 60.43 -21.87
CA ARG A 95 -14.39 61.20 -21.10
C ARG A 95 -14.36 60.78 -19.64
N LYS A 96 -15.51 60.77 -18.95
CA LYS A 96 -15.62 60.37 -17.54
C LYS A 96 -15.04 58.96 -17.33
N THR A 97 -15.39 57.99 -18.18
CA THR A 97 -14.90 56.60 -18.12
C THR A 97 -13.38 56.55 -18.29
N VAL A 98 -12.84 57.24 -19.30
CA VAL A 98 -11.39 57.28 -19.53
C VAL A 98 -10.67 57.92 -18.35
N VAL A 99 -11.09 59.09 -17.89
CA VAL A 99 -10.47 59.81 -16.79
C VAL A 99 -10.49 58.98 -15.50
N SER A 100 -11.62 58.40 -15.15
CA SER A 100 -11.73 57.58 -13.92
C SER A 100 -10.85 56.36 -13.99
N SER A 101 -10.75 55.71 -15.13
CA SER A 101 -9.90 54.53 -15.32
C SER A 101 -8.42 54.89 -15.26
N LEU A 102 -8.01 55.98 -15.97
CA LEU A 102 -6.62 56.44 -15.92
C LEU A 102 -6.19 56.85 -14.54
N LYS A 103 -7.02 57.57 -13.78
CA LYS A 103 -6.75 57.93 -12.37
C LYS A 103 -6.56 56.71 -11.50
N ARG A 104 -7.44 55.71 -11.64
CA ARG A 104 -7.35 54.47 -10.87
C ARG A 104 -6.05 53.71 -11.18
N GLU A 105 -5.71 53.55 -12.44
CA GLU A 105 -4.50 52.83 -12.81
C GLU A 105 -3.22 53.61 -12.52
N ALA A 106 -3.27 54.93 -12.56
CA ALA A 106 -2.14 55.81 -12.19
C ALA A 106 -1.74 55.71 -10.69
N THR A 107 -2.64 55.20 -9.83
CA THR A 107 -2.35 54.90 -8.42
C THR A 107 -1.80 53.50 -8.20
N THR A 108 -1.59 52.69 -9.24
CA THR A 108 -1.04 51.33 -9.12
C THR A 108 0.41 51.40 -8.64
N GLU A 109 0.68 50.82 -7.48
CA GLU A 109 2.02 50.68 -6.94
C GLU A 109 2.62 49.34 -7.29
N LEU A 110 3.80 49.31 -7.90
CA LEU A 110 4.59 48.12 -8.17
C LEU A 110 5.60 47.92 -7.04
N LEU A 111 5.49 46.82 -6.29
CA LEU A 111 6.41 46.49 -5.19
C LEU A 111 7.54 45.60 -5.69
N LEU A 112 8.79 45.94 -5.34
CA LEU A 112 9.95 45.10 -5.68
C LEU A 112 9.85 43.72 -5.00
N PRO A 113 10.24 42.65 -5.71
CA PRO A 113 10.12 41.30 -5.17
C PRO A 113 11.13 41.07 -4.03
N GLN A 114 10.66 40.40 -2.96
CA GLN A 114 11.47 39.83 -1.88
C GLN A 114 11.52 38.32 -1.93
N SER A 115 10.70 37.70 -2.76
CA SER A 115 10.65 36.27 -3.01
C SER A 115 10.33 35.97 -4.48
N ALA A 116 10.53 34.74 -4.91
CA ALA A 116 10.14 34.29 -6.25
C ALA A 116 8.63 34.46 -6.51
N ASN A 117 7.79 34.29 -5.48
CA ASN A 117 6.36 34.51 -5.59
C ASN A 117 6.01 35.98 -5.79
N ASP A 118 6.73 36.89 -5.12
CA ASP A 118 6.51 38.34 -5.30
C ASP A 118 6.98 38.82 -6.67
N ALA A 119 8.01 38.18 -7.23
CA ALA A 119 8.43 38.42 -8.60
C ALA A 119 7.31 38.12 -9.60
N LYS A 120 6.62 36.99 -9.41
CA LYS A 120 5.45 36.64 -10.22
C LYS A 120 4.32 37.65 -10.06
N LYS A 121 4.01 38.07 -8.83
CA LYS A 121 2.99 39.09 -8.55
C LYS A 121 3.33 40.45 -9.18
N PHE A 122 4.60 40.85 -9.16
CA PHE A 122 5.06 42.06 -9.83
C PHE A 122 4.70 42.06 -11.31
N ARG A 123 5.07 40.98 -12.02
CA ARG A 123 4.77 40.83 -13.46
C ARG A 123 3.26 40.81 -13.70
N GLU A 124 2.50 40.02 -12.98
CA GLU A 124 1.04 39.88 -13.15
C GLU A 124 0.34 41.22 -12.92
N LYS A 125 0.77 41.99 -11.91
CA LYS A 125 0.21 43.32 -11.60
C LYS A 125 0.51 44.32 -12.71
N PHE A 126 1.73 44.31 -13.24
CA PHE A 126 2.12 45.19 -14.34
C PHE A 126 1.37 44.82 -15.63
N GLU A 127 1.26 43.56 -15.97
CA GLU A 127 0.49 43.06 -17.13
C GLU A 127 -0.99 43.41 -17.01
N ALA A 128 -1.61 43.23 -15.85
CA ALA A 128 -3.01 43.56 -15.61
C ALA A 128 -3.28 45.07 -15.76
N MET A 129 -2.36 45.92 -15.26
CA MET A 129 -2.43 47.37 -15.43
C MET A 129 -2.36 47.75 -16.91
N MET A 130 -1.40 47.19 -17.66
CA MET A 130 -1.23 47.48 -19.09
C MET A 130 -2.43 47.00 -19.93
N ASN A 131 -3.03 45.85 -19.62
CA ASN A 131 -4.22 45.35 -20.28
C ASN A 131 -5.39 46.34 -20.10
N ARG A 132 -5.60 46.83 -18.86
CA ARG A 132 -6.65 47.83 -18.58
C ARG A 132 -6.42 49.15 -19.30
N PHE A 133 -5.19 49.62 -19.40
CA PHE A 133 -4.86 50.77 -20.23
C PHE A 133 -5.17 50.52 -21.71
N GLY A 134 -4.84 49.33 -22.23
CA GLY A 134 -5.14 48.95 -23.61
C GLY A 134 -6.63 48.93 -23.90
N GLU A 135 -7.43 48.37 -23.01
CA GLU A 135 -8.91 48.30 -23.11
C GLU A 135 -9.53 49.68 -23.15
N VAL A 136 -9.14 50.56 -22.22
CA VAL A 136 -9.68 51.92 -22.13
C VAL A 136 -9.27 52.77 -23.34
N SER A 137 -7.99 52.71 -23.70
CA SER A 137 -7.47 53.44 -24.88
C SER A 137 -8.10 52.97 -26.17
N GLY A 138 -8.25 51.66 -26.37
CA GLY A 138 -8.85 51.06 -27.55
C GLY A 138 -10.33 51.41 -27.73
N SER A 139 -11.12 51.23 -26.65
CA SER A 139 -12.59 51.46 -26.68
C SER A 139 -12.94 52.94 -26.92
N HIS A 140 -12.09 53.88 -26.48
CA HIS A 140 -12.40 55.29 -26.58
C HIS A 140 -11.46 56.08 -27.53
N SER A 141 -10.63 55.39 -28.33
CA SER A 141 -9.61 55.97 -29.20
C SER A 141 -10.19 56.99 -30.18
N LYS A 142 -11.34 56.73 -30.80
CA LYS A 142 -11.99 57.65 -31.72
C LYS A 142 -12.41 58.95 -31.04
N MET A 143 -12.99 58.85 -29.84
CA MET A 143 -13.40 60.02 -29.06
C MET A 143 -12.19 60.85 -28.61
N LEU A 144 -11.18 60.18 -28.07
CA LEU A 144 -9.94 60.82 -27.61
C LEU A 144 -9.26 61.58 -28.77
N ASN A 145 -9.12 61.01 -29.93
CA ASN A 145 -8.53 61.66 -31.12
C ASN A 145 -9.38 62.81 -31.70
N ALA A 146 -10.71 62.71 -31.62
CA ALA A 146 -11.60 63.73 -32.11
C ALA A 146 -11.66 64.96 -31.22
N PHE A 147 -11.75 64.75 -29.90
CA PHE A 147 -12.03 65.83 -28.94
C PHE A 147 -10.89 66.22 -28.03
N MET A 148 -9.84 65.35 -27.90
CA MET A 148 -8.74 65.53 -26.96
C MET A 148 -7.40 65.10 -27.58
N LYS A 149 -7.17 65.48 -28.84
CA LYS A 149 -6.03 65.04 -29.69
C LYS A 149 -4.68 65.25 -28.99
N LYS A 150 -4.49 66.42 -28.30
CA LYS A 150 -3.25 66.80 -27.59
C LYS A 150 -2.97 65.77 -26.44
N HIS A 151 -4.00 65.42 -25.67
CA HIS A 151 -3.86 64.42 -24.58
C HIS A 151 -3.71 63.01 -25.11
N ALA A 152 -4.43 62.66 -26.18
CA ALA A 152 -4.31 61.35 -26.84
C ALA A 152 -2.89 61.09 -27.33
N GLY A 153 -2.19 62.05 -27.91
CA GLY A 153 -0.80 61.95 -28.32
C GLY A 153 0.14 61.66 -27.15
N LYS A 154 0.08 62.48 -26.08
CA LYS A 154 0.91 62.29 -24.89
C LYS A 154 0.62 60.97 -24.17
N MET A 155 -0.66 60.54 -24.09
CA MET A 155 -1.02 59.25 -23.56
C MET A 155 -0.40 58.09 -24.36
N LYS A 156 -0.42 58.20 -25.69
CA LYS A 156 0.18 57.18 -26.56
C LYS A 156 1.67 57.05 -26.28
N ASP A 157 2.40 58.17 -26.15
CA ASP A 157 3.84 58.17 -25.85
C ASP A 157 4.14 57.45 -24.50
N GLU A 158 3.34 57.72 -23.45
CA GLU A 158 3.49 57.07 -22.15
C GLU A 158 3.11 55.59 -22.19
N PHE A 159 2.10 55.21 -22.96
CA PHE A 159 1.75 53.78 -23.14
C PHE A 159 2.81 53.01 -23.90
N GLU A 160 3.45 53.61 -24.90
CA GLU A 160 4.59 53.04 -25.61
C GLU A 160 5.78 52.88 -24.68
N ALA A 161 6.07 53.86 -23.81
CA ALA A 161 7.11 53.80 -22.80
C ALA A 161 6.82 52.64 -21.81
N LEU A 162 5.61 52.58 -21.26
CA LEU A 162 5.19 51.48 -20.34
C LEU A 162 5.24 50.10 -21.04
N THR A 163 4.88 49.99 -22.30
CA THR A 163 4.95 48.76 -23.09
C THR A 163 6.39 48.30 -23.24
N LYS A 164 7.34 49.20 -23.46
CA LYS A 164 8.77 48.89 -23.48
C LYS A 164 9.24 48.37 -22.13
N LEU A 165 8.88 49.05 -21.03
CA LEU A 165 9.21 48.62 -19.67
C LEU A 165 8.61 47.24 -19.33
N LEU A 166 7.38 46.94 -19.78
CA LEU A 166 6.78 45.64 -19.61
C LEU A 166 7.55 44.54 -20.38
N LYS A 167 8.04 44.86 -21.59
CA LYS A 167 8.89 43.94 -22.36
C LYS A 167 10.20 43.65 -21.62
N GLU A 168 10.85 44.68 -21.08
CA GLU A 168 12.06 44.55 -20.28
C GLU A 168 11.81 43.73 -19.01
N THR A 169 10.65 43.95 -18.33
CA THR A 169 10.21 43.15 -17.20
C THR A 169 10.07 41.68 -17.57
N ARG A 170 9.42 41.37 -18.69
CA ARG A 170 9.25 39.98 -19.18
C ARG A 170 10.59 39.33 -19.47
N THR A 171 11.53 40.03 -20.07
CA THR A 171 12.89 39.54 -20.31
C THR A 171 13.62 39.21 -19.00
N ALA A 172 13.61 40.17 -18.04
CA ALA A 172 14.23 39.97 -16.73
C ALA A 172 13.62 38.79 -15.95
N MET A 173 12.31 38.62 -16.03
CA MET A 173 11.58 37.50 -15.42
C MET A 173 11.91 36.15 -16.09
N SER A 174 12.00 36.14 -17.43
CA SER A 174 12.36 34.90 -18.16
C SER A 174 13.76 34.44 -17.79
N ASP A 175 14.74 35.38 -17.74
CA ASP A 175 16.11 35.08 -17.30
C ASP A 175 16.14 34.52 -15.87
N PHE A 176 15.37 35.14 -14.97
CA PHE A 176 15.27 34.70 -13.58
C PHE A 176 14.68 33.29 -13.47
N GLU A 177 13.57 33.00 -14.18
CA GLU A 177 12.92 31.69 -14.18
C GLU A 177 13.83 30.61 -14.76
N GLN A 178 14.57 30.93 -15.82
CA GLN A 178 15.55 30.01 -16.42
C GLN A 178 16.68 29.67 -15.45
N LYS A 179 17.25 30.66 -14.78
CA LYS A 179 18.32 30.48 -13.78
C LYS A 179 17.80 29.76 -12.51
N ARG A 180 16.52 29.91 -12.17
CA ARG A 180 15.87 29.29 -11.02
C ARG A 180 15.52 27.81 -11.25
N ALA A 181 15.23 27.42 -12.48
CA ALA A 181 14.74 26.06 -12.78
C ALA A 181 15.65 24.92 -12.28
N PRO A 182 17.00 24.98 -12.37
CA PRO A 182 17.89 23.98 -11.79
C PRO A 182 17.78 23.89 -10.27
N MET A 183 17.61 25.02 -9.58
CA MET A 183 17.47 25.08 -8.12
C MET A 183 16.18 24.42 -7.65
N VAL A 184 15.05 24.67 -8.33
CA VAL A 184 13.77 24.02 -8.04
C VAL A 184 13.87 22.51 -8.22
N ARG A 185 14.51 22.05 -9.29
CA ARG A 185 14.77 20.63 -9.52
C ARG A 185 15.65 20.03 -8.43
N CYS A 186 16.72 20.71 -8.05
CA CYS A 186 17.63 20.28 -6.99
C CYS A 186 16.88 20.15 -5.65
N GLY A 187 16.07 21.15 -5.29
CA GLY A 187 15.25 21.12 -4.08
C GLY A 187 14.25 19.98 -4.06
N ALA A 188 13.60 19.68 -5.19
CA ALA A 188 12.69 18.54 -5.31
C ALA A 188 13.42 17.19 -5.11
N ILE A 189 14.61 17.04 -5.67
CA ILE A 189 15.44 15.84 -5.47
C ILE A 189 15.85 15.71 -4.01
N LEU A 190 16.33 16.79 -3.37
CA LEU A 190 16.73 16.78 -1.95
C LEU A 190 15.56 16.39 -1.02
N ASN A 191 14.36 16.88 -1.29
CA ASN A 191 13.17 16.48 -0.53
C ASN A 191 12.88 14.98 -0.69
N THR A 192 12.97 14.45 -1.91
CA THR A 192 12.80 13.01 -2.17
C THR A 192 13.87 12.18 -1.46
N VAL A 193 15.12 12.62 -1.49
CA VAL A 193 16.25 11.98 -0.79
C VAL A 193 16.00 11.98 0.72
N SER A 194 15.58 13.10 1.29
CA SER A 194 15.26 13.19 2.72
C SER A 194 14.18 12.21 3.15
N GLN A 195 13.11 12.07 2.35
CA GLN A 195 12.04 11.09 2.62
C GLN A 195 12.55 9.65 2.53
N LYS A 196 13.36 9.33 1.50
CA LYS A 196 13.96 8.00 1.35
C LYS A 196 14.93 7.68 2.48
N ALA A 197 15.77 8.62 2.89
CA ALA A 197 16.68 8.46 4.03
C ALA A 197 15.92 8.18 5.34
N ALA A 198 14.81 8.88 5.59
CA ALA A 198 13.95 8.59 6.74
C ALA A 198 13.33 7.17 6.66
N SER A 199 12.91 6.75 5.46
CA SER A 199 12.39 5.38 5.22
C SER A 199 13.47 4.31 5.45
N ILE A 200 14.72 4.56 5.05
CA ILE A 200 15.86 3.65 5.28
C ILE A 200 16.06 3.47 6.79
N ARG A 201 16.15 4.56 7.56
CA ARG A 201 16.33 4.50 9.03
C ARG A 201 15.20 3.74 9.72
N SER A 202 13.95 3.93 9.27
CA SER A 202 12.80 3.17 9.78
C SER A 202 12.92 1.68 9.45
N SER A 203 13.38 1.34 8.24
CA SER A 203 13.60 -0.06 7.83
C SER A 203 14.76 -0.69 8.62
N GLU A 204 15.82 0.05 8.91
CA GLU A 204 16.96 -0.41 9.74
C GLU A 204 16.50 -0.73 11.17
N ALA A 205 15.67 0.13 11.77
CA ALA A 205 15.07 -0.14 13.08
C ALA A 205 14.18 -1.41 13.04
N SER A 206 13.42 -1.61 11.97
CA SER A 206 12.63 -2.84 11.76
C SER A 206 13.51 -4.08 11.63
N VAL A 207 14.64 -3.99 10.93
CA VAL A 207 15.63 -5.08 10.81
C VAL A 207 16.14 -5.47 12.20
N GLN A 208 16.52 -4.51 13.05
CA GLN A 208 16.98 -4.79 14.41
C GLN A 208 15.91 -5.51 15.25
N ASN A 209 14.64 -5.10 15.11
CA ASN A 209 13.54 -5.77 15.80
C ASN A 209 13.35 -7.22 15.31
N ILE A 210 13.37 -7.44 13.98
CA ILE A 210 13.27 -8.80 13.42
C ILE A 210 14.46 -9.67 13.86
N GLU A 211 15.68 -9.14 13.90
CA GLU A 211 16.85 -9.87 14.35
C GLU A 211 16.76 -10.24 15.85
N SER A 212 16.18 -9.37 16.67
CA SER A 212 15.94 -9.67 18.08
C SER A 212 14.88 -10.76 18.26
N GLU A 213 13.83 -10.73 17.46
CA GLU A 213 12.77 -11.74 17.46
C GLU A 213 13.26 -13.10 16.96
N ILE A 214 14.10 -13.14 15.92
CA ILE A 214 14.76 -14.37 15.45
C ILE A 214 15.60 -15.00 16.57
N ARG A 215 16.35 -14.19 17.33
CA ARG A 215 17.12 -14.69 18.47
C ARG A 215 16.24 -15.25 19.56
N ARG A 216 15.13 -14.57 19.91
CA ARG A 216 14.17 -15.02 20.91
C ARG A 216 13.55 -16.36 20.53
N ILE A 217 12.97 -16.45 19.31
CA ILE A 217 12.35 -17.67 18.79
C ILE A 217 13.40 -18.80 18.71
N GLY A 218 14.61 -18.49 18.27
CA GLY A 218 15.70 -19.46 18.22
C GLY A 218 16.04 -20.06 19.59
N SER A 219 16.09 -19.25 20.63
CA SER A 219 16.33 -19.72 22.00
C SER A 219 15.16 -20.56 22.54
N GLU A 220 13.92 -20.14 22.27
CA GLU A 220 12.71 -20.90 22.66
C GLU A 220 12.64 -22.25 21.96
N LEU A 221 12.95 -22.28 20.66
CA LEU A 221 13.00 -23.51 19.85
C LEU A 221 14.06 -24.49 20.38
N GLU A 222 15.24 -24.00 20.76
CA GLU A 222 16.27 -24.83 21.34
C GLU A 222 15.82 -25.42 22.68
N GLY A 223 15.17 -24.62 23.53
CA GLY A 223 14.59 -25.10 24.78
C GLY A 223 13.54 -26.20 24.57
N LEU A 224 12.62 -25.98 23.62
CA LEU A 224 11.59 -26.99 23.28
C LEU A 224 12.19 -28.29 22.73
N LYS A 225 13.26 -28.19 21.92
CA LYS A 225 13.96 -29.38 21.40
C LYS A 225 14.67 -30.17 22.50
N ILE A 226 15.26 -29.48 23.48
CA ILE A 226 15.86 -30.12 24.66
C ILE A 226 14.77 -30.83 25.47
N GLU A 227 13.66 -30.13 25.78
CA GLU A 227 12.53 -30.69 26.52
C GLU A 227 11.94 -31.93 25.84
N LEU A 228 11.73 -31.87 24.53
CA LEU A 228 11.27 -32.99 23.71
C LEU A 228 12.29 -34.16 23.75
N GLY A 229 13.58 -33.83 23.68
CA GLY A 229 14.64 -34.83 23.75
C GLY A 229 14.67 -35.53 25.11
N GLU A 230 14.55 -34.77 26.20
CA GLU A 230 14.50 -35.30 27.57
C GLU A 230 13.25 -36.16 27.79
N LEU A 231 12.09 -35.70 27.31
CA LEU A 231 10.85 -36.49 27.37
C LEU A 231 11.02 -37.84 26.68
N ARG A 232 11.55 -37.83 25.45
CA ARG A 232 11.75 -39.09 24.66
C ARG A 232 12.81 -40.02 25.24
N ALA A 233 13.77 -39.49 25.94
CA ALA A 233 14.80 -40.27 26.61
C ALA A 233 14.31 -40.87 27.96
N SER A 234 13.16 -40.44 28.47
CA SER A 234 12.67 -40.91 29.77
C SER A 234 12.13 -42.32 29.65
N PRO A 235 12.43 -43.22 30.64
CA PRO A 235 11.88 -44.58 30.67
C PRO A 235 10.34 -44.62 30.75
N GLU A 236 9.75 -43.63 31.42
CA GLU A 236 8.31 -43.44 31.59
C GLU A 236 7.63 -43.23 30.26
N PHE A 237 8.21 -42.39 29.40
CA PHE A 237 7.70 -42.15 28.04
C PHE A 237 7.77 -43.41 27.17
N GLY A 238 8.88 -44.16 27.26
CA GLY A 238 9.00 -45.44 26.54
C GLY A 238 7.90 -46.45 26.91
N GLN A 239 7.54 -46.49 28.23
CA GLN A 239 6.43 -47.34 28.70
C GLN A 239 5.08 -46.82 28.22
N ALA A 240 4.82 -45.52 28.28
CA ALA A 240 3.59 -44.89 27.82
C ALA A 240 3.39 -45.10 26.29
N GLN A 241 4.43 -44.95 25.51
CA GLN A 241 4.42 -45.16 24.06
C GLN A 241 4.13 -46.63 23.72
N ALA A 242 4.76 -47.57 24.45
CA ALA A 242 4.48 -49.01 24.26
C ALA A 242 3.03 -49.36 24.64
N ALA A 243 2.48 -48.77 25.71
CA ALA A 243 1.08 -48.91 26.11
C ALA A 243 0.12 -48.35 25.06
N ALA A 244 0.38 -47.13 24.58
CA ALA A 244 -0.43 -46.50 23.53
C ALA A 244 -0.43 -47.32 22.23
N LYS A 245 0.72 -47.86 21.83
CA LYS A 245 0.83 -48.74 20.67
C LYS A 245 0.00 -50.00 20.84
N ARG A 246 0.09 -50.67 21.99
CA ARG A 246 -0.75 -51.86 22.30
C ARG A 246 -2.24 -51.53 22.31
N ALA A 247 -2.62 -50.36 22.83
CA ALA A 247 -4.02 -49.90 22.79
C ALA A 247 -4.53 -49.72 21.38
N GLY A 248 -3.75 -49.12 20.49
CA GLY A 248 -4.07 -48.98 19.07
C GLY A 248 -4.17 -50.32 18.34
N GLU A 249 -3.27 -51.26 18.64
CA GLU A 249 -3.29 -52.60 18.07
C GLU A 249 -4.53 -53.38 18.53
N ALA A 250 -4.90 -53.28 19.83
CA ALA A 250 -6.09 -53.92 20.37
C ALA A 250 -7.38 -53.32 19.80
N GLU A 251 -7.47 -51.99 19.66
CA GLU A 251 -8.64 -51.34 19.03
C GLU A 251 -8.78 -51.75 17.55
N ASN A 252 -7.68 -51.83 16.79
CA ASN A 252 -7.70 -52.33 15.42
C ASN A 252 -8.14 -53.80 15.32
N GLN A 253 -7.68 -54.64 16.24
CA GLN A 253 -8.11 -56.05 16.26
C GLN A 253 -9.59 -56.18 16.56
N LYS A 254 -10.10 -55.36 17.50
CA LYS A 254 -11.52 -55.31 17.82
C LYS A 254 -12.36 -54.84 16.62
N GLU A 255 -11.93 -53.80 15.93
CA GLU A 255 -12.64 -53.32 14.74
C GLU A 255 -12.63 -54.31 13.60
N GLN A 256 -11.50 -54.98 13.35
CA GLN A 256 -11.42 -56.08 12.36
C GLN A 256 -12.35 -57.22 12.71
N PHE A 257 -12.45 -57.56 14.01
CA PHE A 257 -13.38 -58.57 14.46
C PHE A 257 -14.84 -58.15 14.27
N HIS A 258 -15.19 -56.89 14.53
CA HIS A 258 -16.52 -56.34 14.26
C HIS A 258 -16.88 -56.45 12.76
N LEU A 259 -15.93 -56.08 11.87
CA LEU A 259 -16.12 -56.20 10.42
C LEU A 259 -16.32 -57.65 9.97
N GLN A 260 -15.57 -58.61 10.54
CA GLN A 260 -15.75 -60.05 10.27
C GLN A 260 -17.15 -60.54 10.68
N LEU A 261 -17.63 -60.12 11.85
CA LEU A 261 -18.98 -60.44 12.31
C LEU A 261 -20.05 -59.82 11.40
N LEU A 262 -19.90 -58.57 11.02
CA LEU A 262 -20.82 -57.88 10.13
C LEU A 262 -20.92 -58.56 8.77
N ASP A 263 -19.79 -58.97 8.19
CA ASP A 263 -19.77 -59.73 6.95
C ASP A 263 -20.51 -61.07 7.11
N LEU A 264 -20.18 -61.86 8.15
CA LEU A 264 -20.81 -63.16 8.42
C LEU A 264 -22.33 -63.03 8.60
N PHE A 265 -22.80 -62.03 9.40
CA PHE A 265 -24.22 -61.84 9.64
C PHE A 265 -24.96 -61.23 8.45
N SER A 266 -24.26 -60.51 7.56
CA SER A 266 -24.85 -60.00 6.31
C SER A 266 -25.44 -61.12 5.44
N HIS A 267 -24.83 -62.27 5.44
CA HIS A 267 -25.31 -63.45 4.68
C HIS A 267 -26.64 -63.98 5.16
N VAL A 268 -27.02 -63.77 6.42
CA VAL A 268 -28.28 -64.21 7.02
C VAL A 268 -29.30 -63.09 7.24
N SER A 269 -28.96 -61.82 6.97
CA SER A 269 -29.78 -60.62 7.22
C SER A 269 -31.17 -60.70 6.54
N ARG A 270 -31.23 -61.31 5.33
CA ARG A 270 -32.51 -61.54 4.62
C ARG A 270 -33.44 -62.50 5.36
N ALA A 271 -32.88 -63.45 6.07
CA ALA A 271 -33.66 -64.37 6.91
C ALA A 271 -34.25 -63.61 8.11
N PHE A 272 -33.44 -62.71 8.73
CA PHE A 272 -33.91 -61.90 9.83
C PHE A 272 -35.07 -61.00 9.39
N THR A 273 -34.94 -60.27 8.27
CA THR A 273 -36.00 -59.39 7.73
C THR A 273 -37.28 -60.20 7.41
N LYS A 274 -37.18 -61.43 6.88
CA LYS A 274 -38.39 -62.25 6.60
C LYS A 274 -39.00 -62.83 7.85
N TYR A 275 -38.19 -63.21 8.85
CA TYR A 275 -38.65 -63.75 10.12
C TYR A 275 -39.30 -62.72 11.03
N SER A 276 -38.92 -61.46 10.92
CA SER A 276 -39.40 -60.33 11.77
C SER A 276 -40.88 -60.01 11.60
N TYR A 277 -41.52 -60.44 10.50
CA TYR A 277 -42.94 -60.19 10.26
C TYR A 277 -43.86 -60.82 11.30
N GLY A 278 -44.55 -59.97 12.06
CA GLY A 278 -45.56 -60.46 13.07
C GLY A 278 -45.00 -60.78 14.44
N LEU A 279 -43.73 -60.49 14.70
CA LEU A 279 -43.06 -60.64 15.99
C LEU A 279 -43.35 -59.49 16.96
N THR A 280 -42.95 -59.65 18.21
CA THR A 280 -42.98 -58.62 19.21
C THR A 280 -41.85 -57.56 18.87
N LYS A 281 -42.07 -56.29 19.25
CA LYS A 281 -41.09 -55.22 19.02
C LYS A 281 -39.71 -55.50 19.63
N ASP A 282 -39.67 -56.25 20.77
CA ASP A 282 -38.39 -56.62 21.40
C ASP A 282 -37.61 -57.62 20.55
N THR A 283 -38.30 -58.62 19.99
CA THR A 283 -37.66 -59.59 19.08
C THR A 283 -37.23 -58.97 17.77
N GLU A 284 -38.01 -58.03 17.22
CA GLU A 284 -37.67 -57.27 16.04
C GLU A 284 -36.40 -56.43 16.28
N ALA A 285 -36.33 -55.75 17.42
CA ALA A 285 -35.14 -54.95 17.80
C ALA A 285 -33.87 -55.80 17.94
N ARG A 286 -34.00 -57.06 18.49
CA ARG A 286 -32.88 -58.01 18.56
C ARG A 286 -32.42 -58.45 17.18
N LEU A 287 -33.32 -58.73 16.27
CA LEU A 287 -32.99 -59.09 14.88
C LEU A 287 -32.32 -57.95 14.14
N GLN A 288 -32.81 -56.76 14.34
CA GLN A 288 -32.19 -55.55 13.77
C GLN A 288 -30.76 -55.35 14.30
N MET A 289 -30.56 -55.49 15.62
CA MET A 289 -29.24 -55.36 16.24
C MET A 289 -28.28 -56.47 15.71
N MET A 290 -28.75 -57.71 15.57
CA MET A 290 -27.95 -58.81 15.00
C MET A 290 -27.60 -58.56 13.53
N SER A 291 -28.42 -57.80 12.78
CA SER A 291 -28.15 -57.45 11.39
C SER A 291 -27.14 -56.28 11.29
N ASP A 292 -27.33 -55.22 12.08
CA ASP A 292 -26.60 -53.98 11.90
C ASP A 292 -25.32 -53.90 12.77
N GLU A 293 -25.39 -54.48 13.98
CA GLU A 293 -24.30 -54.39 14.96
C GLU A 293 -24.16 -55.74 15.73
N PRO A 294 -23.85 -56.86 15.01
CA PRO A 294 -23.87 -58.20 15.59
C PRO A 294 -22.95 -58.38 16.80
N TRP A 295 -21.90 -57.58 16.92
CA TRP A 295 -20.99 -57.62 18.07
C TRP A 295 -21.66 -57.20 19.38
N LYS A 296 -22.71 -56.36 19.34
CA LYS A 296 -23.38 -55.86 20.56
C LYS A 296 -23.97 -56.99 21.36
N MET A 297 -24.58 -58.01 20.71
CA MET A 297 -25.12 -59.17 21.41
C MET A 297 -24.05 -59.98 22.17
N LEU A 298 -22.78 -59.94 21.68
CA LEU A 298 -21.67 -60.70 22.26
C LEU A 298 -21.15 -60.05 23.55
N TYR A 299 -21.50 -58.81 23.80
CA TYR A 299 -21.16 -58.13 25.05
C TYR A 299 -22.19 -58.39 26.17
N ASP A 300 -23.33 -58.97 25.86
CA ASP A 300 -24.30 -59.40 26.87
C ASP A 300 -23.73 -60.59 27.67
N SER A 301 -24.10 -60.67 28.93
CA SER A 301 -23.66 -61.76 29.82
C SER A 301 -24.25 -63.07 29.40
N ASP A 302 -25.43 -63.13 28.76
CA ASP A 302 -26.12 -64.33 28.28
C ASP A 302 -26.52 -64.16 26.80
N VAL A 303 -25.92 -64.93 25.94
CA VAL A 303 -26.22 -64.98 24.48
C VAL A 303 -27.32 -66.02 24.15
N SER A 304 -27.84 -66.81 25.16
CA SER A 304 -28.83 -67.81 24.94
C SER A 304 -30.10 -67.27 24.25
N PRO A 305 -30.61 -66.07 24.54
CA PRO A 305 -31.78 -65.56 23.82
C PRO A 305 -31.52 -65.35 22.29
N TYR A 306 -30.30 -64.98 21.91
CA TYR A 306 -29.93 -64.80 20.51
C TYR A 306 -29.70 -66.13 19.80
N SER A 307 -29.04 -67.10 20.50
CA SER A 307 -28.87 -68.48 19.96
C SER A 307 -30.21 -69.21 19.75
N SER A 308 -31.17 -69.07 20.70
CA SER A 308 -32.51 -69.61 20.57
C SER A 308 -33.24 -69.00 19.37
N LEU A 309 -33.14 -67.68 19.17
CA LEU A 309 -33.74 -66.96 18.03
C LEU A 309 -33.15 -67.41 16.69
N LEU A 310 -31.83 -67.57 16.61
CA LEU A 310 -31.13 -68.10 15.41
C LEU A 310 -31.54 -69.55 15.10
N LEU A 311 -31.74 -70.40 16.13
CA LEU A 311 -32.23 -71.76 15.99
C LEU A 311 -33.69 -71.83 15.49
N GLU A 312 -34.55 -70.94 15.97
CA GLU A 312 -35.93 -70.83 15.49
C GLU A 312 -36.01 -70.42 14.03
N ILE A 313 -35.17 -69.45 13.62
CA ILE A 313 -35.03 -69.03 12.22
C ILE A 313 -34.54 -70.16 11.37
N HIS A 314 -33.50 -70.90 11.82
CA HIS A 314 -33.00 -72.09 11.14
C HIS A 314 -34.10 -73.13 10.90
N LYS A 315 -34.85 -73.54 11.95
CA LYS A 315 -35.97 -74.45 11.86
C LYS A 315 -37.09 -74.01 10.93
N SER A 316 -37.36 -72.67 10.92
CA SER A 316 -38.39 -72.05 10.08
C SER A 316 -38.05 -72.12 8.59
N ILE A 317 -36.75 -71.96 8.26
CA ILE A 317 -36.25 -72.07 6.88
C ILE A 317 -36.22 -73.54 6.47
N ASP A 318 -35.70 -74.49 7.31
CA ASP A 318 -35.56 -75.86 7.05
C ASP A 318 -36.95 -76.52 6.85
N SER A 319 -37.95 -76.17 7.64
CA SER A 319 -39.32 -76.64 7.50
C SER A 319 -40.12 -76.02 6.35
N GLY A 320 -39.55 -75.12 5.60
CA GLY A 320 -40.18 -74.39 4.48
C GLY A 320 -41.21 -73.34 4.86
N LYS A 321 -41.34 -73.00 6.17
CA LYS A 321 -42.21 -71.91 6.63
C LYS A 321 -41.76 -70.54 6.10
N ILE A 322 -40.45 -70.38 5.93
CA ILE A 322 -39.86 -69.23 5.30
C ILE A 322 -39.20 -69.62 3.99
N GLN A 323 -39.73 -69.11 2.89
CA GLN A 323 -39.17 -69.42 1.59
C GLN A 323 -38.13 -68.31 1.23
N LEU A 324 -36.89 -68.76 1.04
CA LEU A 324 -35.77 -67.86 0.67
C LEU A 324 -35.11 -68.45 -0.60
N LYS A 325 -34.66 -67.52 -1.49
CA LYS A 325 -33.69 -67.91 -2.51
C LYS A 325 -32.38 -68.27 -1.79
N ASP A 326 -31.76 -69.36 -2.18
CA ASP A 326 -30.49 -69.83 -1.61
C ASP A 326 -30.60 -70.26 -0.13
N SER A 327 -31.74 -70.91 0.25
CA SER A 327 -32.01 -71.36 1.62
C SER A 327 -30.88 -72.26 2.16
N GLY A 328 -30.30 -73.15 1.32
CA GLY A 328 -29.20 -74.03 1.74
C GLY A 328 -27.94 -73.28 2.15
N ARG A 329 -27.62 -72.14 1.45
CA ARG A 329 -26.49 -71.30 1.81
C ARG A 329 -26.76 -70.54 3.12
N ILE A 330 -27.96 -70.03 3.29
CA ILE A 330 -28.35 -69.30 4.52
C ILE A 330 -28.33 -70.27 5.72
N LEU A 331 -28.86 -71.50 5.59
CA LEU A 331 -28.78 -72.48 6.63
C LEU A 331 -27.33 -72.80 7.02
N HIS A 332 -26.46 -72.98 6.03
CA HIS A 332 -25.03 -73.17 6.28
C HIS A 332 -24.41 -72.02 7.12
N TYR A 333 -24.69 -70.75 6.77
CA TYR A 333 -24.17 -69.65 7.56
C TYR A 333 -24.79 -69.52 8.96
N LEU A 334 -26.07 -69.89 9.12
CA LEU A 334 -26.70 -69.94 10.44
C LEU A 334 -26.04 -71.05 11.30
N ASP A 335 -25.74 -72.26 10.72
CA ASP A 335 -25.01 -73.32 11.41
C ASP A 335 -23.60 -72.86 11.84
N VAL A 336 -22.88 -72.19 10.96
CA VAL A 336 -21.57 -71.64 11.28
C VAL A 336 -21.66 -70.60 12.43
N ILE A 337 -22.64 -69.69 12.37
CA ILE A 337 -22.84 -68.69 13.43
C ILE A 337 -23.18 -69.38 14.76
N LEU A 338 -24.14 -70.26 14.77
CA LEU A 338 -24.57 -71.00 15.98
C LEU A 338 -23.44 -71.76 16.64
N LYS A 339 -22.65 -72.51 15.84
CA LYS A 339 -21.50 -73.28 16.30
C LYS A 339 -20.39 -72.43 16.88
N SER A 340 -20.12 -71.28 16.23
CA SER A 340 -19.02 -70.36 16.63
C SER A 340 -19.44 -69.32 17.65
N LEU A 341 -20.72 -69.17 17.98
CA LEU A 341 -21.23 -68.10 18.86
C LEU A 341 -20.55 -68.07 20.24
N PRO A 342 -20.27 -69.22 20.95
CA PRO A 342 -19.54 -69.13 22.22
C PRO A 342 -18.08 -68.62 22.06
N GLU A 343 -17.41 -69.00 20.97
CA GLU A 343 -16.08 -68.60 20.67
C GLU A 343 -16.05 -67.06 20.34
N PHE A 344 -17.01 -66.60 19.54
CA PHE A 344 -17.19 -65.21 19.22
C PHE A 344 -17.43 -64.33 20.48
N GLN A 345 -18.27 -64.85 21.42
CA GLN A 345 -18.52 -64.16 22.69
C GLN A 345 -17.23 -64.01 23.52
N GLY A 346 -16.51 -65.19 23.70
CA GLY A 346 -15.25 -65.15 24.45
C GLY A 346 -14.24 -64.15 23.84
N ARG A 347 -14.10 -64.17 22.50
CA ARG A 347 -13.19 -63.27 21.80
C ARG A 347 -13.63 -61.81 21.90
N ALA A 348 -14.92 -61.49 21.74
CA ALA A 348 -15.48 -60.15 21.89
C ALA A 348 -15.24 -59.58 23.28
N GLN A 349 -15.50 -60.38 24.33
CA GLN A 349 -15.31 -59.98 25.72
C GLN A 349 -13.83 -59.76 26.04
N THR A 350 -12.96 -60.66 25.55
CA THR A 350 -11.50 -60.50 25.74
C THR A 350 -10.98 -59.21 25.07
N LEU A 351 -11.31 -58.99 23.81
CA LEU A 351 -10.89 -57.77 23.09
C LEU A 351 -11.44 -56.50 23.73
N LYS A 352 -12.70 -56.55 24.21
CA LYS A 352 -13.29 -55.40 24.91
C LYS A 352 -12.54 -55.12 26.22
N ALA A 353 -12.32 -56.17 27.05
CA ALA A 353 -11.62 -56.04 28.32
C ALA A 353 -10.18 -55.55 28.13
N GLU A 354 -9.48 -56.02 27.11
CA GLU A 354 -8.14 -55.57 26.75
C GLU A 354 -8.13 -54.07 26.36
N VAL A 355 -9.02 -53.65 25.46
CA VAL A 355 -9.16 -52.24 25.06
C VAL A 355 -9.52 -51.37 26.26
N ASP A 356 -10.49 -51.76 27.09
CA ASP A 356 -10.92 -51.00 28.26
C ASP A 356 -9.80 -50.87 29.32
N SER A 357 -8.98 -51.91 29.52
CA SER A 357 -7.82 -51.88 30.42
C SER A 357 -6.71 -50.98 29.88
N LEU A 358 -6.45 -51.00 28.57
CA LEU A 358 -5.41 -50.16 27.95
C LEU A 358 -5.84 -48.72 27.81
N ARG A 359 -7.12 -48.41 27.69
CA ARG A 359 -7.66 -47.04 27.73
C ARG A 359 -7.49 -46.35 29.09
N GLN A 360 -7.34 -47.12 30.17
CA GLN A 360 -7.04 -46.59 31.51
C GLN A 360 -5.55 -46.27 31.69
N SER A 361 -4.69 -46.65 30.73
CA SER A 361 -3.28 -46.32 30.76
C SER A 361 -3.08 -44.80 30.59
N ASP A 362 -2.12 -44.23 31.32
CA ASP A 362 -1.80 -42.84 31.25
C ASP A 362 -1.16 -42.49 29.88
N THR A 363 -1.88 -41.76 29.08
CA THR A 363 -1.43 -41.27 27.77
C THR A 363 -0.92 -39.82 27.82
N SER A 364 -0.82 -39.24 29.02
CA SER A 364 -0.44 -37.82 29.20
C SER A 364 0.92 -37.51 28.58
N LEU A 365 1.90 -38.39 28.70
CA LEU A 365 3.24 -38.20 28.15
C LEU A 365 3.25 -38.26 26.62
N VAL A 366 2.42 -39.10 26.01
CA VAL A 366 2.29 -39.16 24.54
C VAL A 366 1.60 -37.89 24.00
N ASN A 367 0.59 -37.39 24.72
CA ASN A 367 -0.05 -36.12 24.37
C ASN A 367 0.90 -34.96 24.53
N MET A 368 1.74 -34.92 25.57
CA MET A 368 2.77 -33.92 25.80
C MET A 368 3.82 -33.93 24.68
N GLU A 369 4.23 -35.09 24.19
CA GLU A 369 5.10 -35.19 23.01
C GLU A 369 4.48 -34.49 21.79
N MET A 370 3.22 -34.81 21.49
CA MET A 370 2.51 -34.21 20.35
C MET A 370 2.40 -32.68 20.48
N GLU A 371 2.11 -32.18 21.68
CA GLU A 371 2.06 -30.74 21.95
C GLU A 371 3.43 -30.05 21.78
N LEU A 372 4.50 -30.71 22.22
CA LEU A 372 5.87 -30.21 22.05
C LEU A 372 6.29 -30.21 20.58
N GLU A 373 5.99 -31.28 19.84
CA GLU A 373 6.25 -31.35 18.40
C GLU A 373 5.51 -30.26 17.63
N GLU A 374 4.24 -30.01 17.96
CA GLU A 374 3.45 -28.95 17.35
C GLU A 374 4.07 -27.58 17.62
N LYS A 375 4.48 -27.30 18.87
CA LYS A 375 5.18 -26.04 19.24
C LYS A 375 6.51 -25.90 18.50
N VAL A 376 7.30 -26.98 18.42
CA VAL A 376 8.56 -26.97 17.64
C VAL A 376 8.30 -26.62 16.18
N ALA A 377 7.32 -27.25 15.53
CA ALA A 377 6.97 -26.98 14.16
C ALA A 377 6.51 -25.52 13.93
N GLN A 378 5.68 -24.99 14.85
CA GLN A 378 5.22 -23.59 14.81
C GLN A 378 6.39 -22.60 14.93
N HIS A 379 7.35 -22.86 15.82
CA HIS A 379 8.52 -22.01 16.01
C HIS A 379 9.49 -22.10 14.83
N GLU A 380 9.67 -23.27 14.23
CA GLU A 380 10.47 -23.45 13.01
C GLU A 380 9.88 -22.68 11.81
N GLU A 381 8.56 -22.73 11.63
CA GLU A 381 7.87 -21.96 10.58
C GLU A 381 8.00 -20.45 10.82
N ALA A 382 7.77 -20.00 12.06
CA ALA A 382 7.91 -18.59 12.42
C ALA A 382 9.35 -18.08 12.18
N LEU A 383 10.35 -18.89 12.55
CA LEU A 383 11.76 -18.58 12.33
C LEU A 383 12.11 -18.49 10.84
N ALA A 384 11.62 -19.41 10.02
CA ALA A 384 11.82 -19.38 8.57
C ALA A 384 11.20 -18.12 7.95
N LYS A 385 9.98 -17.79 8.34
CA LYS A 385 9.27 -16.59 7.87
C LYS A 385 9.99 -15.29 8.27
N ASN A 386 10.45 -15.20 9.52
CA ASN A 386 11.19 -14.02 9.99
C ASN A 386 12.54 -13.88 9.28
N ARG A 387 13.25 -14.97 9.01
CA ARG A 387 14.49 -14.94 8.22
C ARG A 387 14.24 -14.47 6.79
N GLN A 388 13.19 -14.95 6.13
CA GLN A 388 12.83 -14.49 4.80
C GLN A 388 12.48 -13.00 4.78
N ASN A 389 11.71 -12.51 5.76
CA ASN A 389 11.37 -11.10 5.90
C ASN A 389 12.63 -10.24 6.13
N LEU A 390 13.55 -10.70 6.98
CA LEU A 390 14.83 -10.04 7.23
C LEU A 390 15.63 -9.83 5.94
N GLU A 391 15.79 -10.88 5.16
CA GLU A 391 16.51 -10.81 3.87
C GLU A 391 15.83 -9.85 2.89
N GLN A 392 14.50 -9.85 2.82
CA GLN A 392 13.75 -8.93 1.98
C GLN A 392 13.95 -7.47 2.42
N GLN A 393 13.87 -7.19 3.72
CA GLN A 393 14.09 -5.85 4.26
C GLN A 393 15.53 -5.37 3.99
N LYS A 394 16.53 -6.22 4.20
CA LYS A 394 17.94 -5.88 3.91
C LYS A 394 18.15 -5.54 2.43
N ARG A 395 17.57 -6.30 1.51
CA ARG A 395 17.64 -6.00 0.06
C ARG A 395 17.00 -4.65 -0.26
N GLN A 396 15.81 -4.36 0.28
CA GLN A 396 15.14 -3.08 0.07
C GLN A 396 15.94 -1.88 0.60
N ILE A 397 16.64 -2.04 1.72
CA ILE A 397 17.53 -1.00 2.27
C ILE A 397 18.66 -0.72 1.29
N VAL A 398 19.32 -1.74 0.75
CA VAL A 398 20.41 -1.58 -0.23
C VAL A 398 19.91 -0.90 -1.51
N GLU A 399 18.80 -1.37 -2.08
CA GLU A 399 18.22 -0.78 -3.29
C GLU A 399 17.88 0.71 -3.09
N LYS A 400 17.20 1.05 -1.98
CA LYS A 400 16.89 2.44 -1.64
C LYS A 400 18.15 3.27 -1.40
N GLY A 401 19.19 2.71 -0.79
CA GLY A 401 20.49 3.33 -0.59
C GLY A 401 21.17 3.68 -1.90
N ASP A 402 21.18 2.75 -2.85
CA ASP A 402 21.74 2.98 -4.19
C ASP A 402 20.98 4.07 -4.95
N GLU A 403 19.64 4.09 -4.86
CA GLU A 403 18.82 5.15 -5.45
C GLU A 403 19.10 6.51 -4.82
N VAL A 404 19.25 6.59 -3.50
CA VAL A 404 19.62 7.82 -2.78
C VAL A 404 20.98 8.31 -3.25
N ASN A 405 21.97 7.44 -3.32
CA ASN A 405 23.31 7.80 -3.78
C ASN A 405 23.31 8.30 -5.23
N ALA A 406 22.55 7.69 -6.12
CA ALA A 406 22.38 8.14 -7.49
C ALA A 406 21.73 9.54 -7.58
N GLN A 407 20.75 9.82 -6.72
CA GLN A 407 20.13 11.14 -6.65
C GLN A 407 21.05 12.20 -6.05
N LEU A 408 21.84 11.87 -5.02
CA LEU A 408 22.82 12.77 -4.43
C LEU A 408 23.90 13.16 -5.44
N LYS A 409 24.36 12.25 -6.30
CA LYS A 409 25.29 12.58 -7.40
C LYS A 409 24.69 13.61 -8.36
N LYS A 410 23.39 13.51 -8.68
CA LYS A 410 22.70 14.52 -9.52
C LYS A 410 22.62 15.87 -8.84
N VAL A 411 22.34 15.88 -7.54
CA VAL A 411 22.33 17.12 -6.73
C VAL A 411 23.72 17.75 -6.71
N SER A 412 24.76 16.96 -6.45
CA SER A 412 26.16 17.44 -6.47
C SER A 412 26.51 18.10 -7.81
N ALA A 413 26.14 17.50 -8.94
CA ALA A 413 26.37 18.08 -10.26
C ALA A 413 25.62 19.43 -10.42
N ILE A 414 24.35 19.49 -10.03
CA ILE A 414 23.58 20.75 -10.13
C ILE A 414 24.17 21.84 -9.22
N LEU A 415 24.59 21.48 -8.00
CA LEU A 415 25.22 22.44 -7.08
C LEU A 415 26.57 22.94 -7.63
N ALA A 416 27.36 22.05 -8.24
CA ALA A 416 28.61 22.43 -8.90
C ALA A 416 28.37 23.41 -10.05
N ASP A 417 27.37 23.19 -10.89
CA ASP A 417 26.96 24.10 -11.96
C ASP A 417 26.51 25.47 -11.42
N LEU A 418 25.81 25.48 -10.29
CA LEU A 418 25.27 26.72 -9.68
C LEU A 418 26.33 27.54 -8.96
N THR A 419 27.31 26.90 -8.32
CA THR A 419 28.28 27.59 -7.44
C THR A 419 29.68 27.60 -8.01
N GLY A 420 30.01 26.70 -8.95
CA GLY A 420 31.35 26.50 -9.47
C GLY A 420 32.27 25.73 -8.51
N GLN A 421 31.72 25.11 -7.47
CA GLN A 421 32.46 24.30 -6.48
C GLN A 421 31.89 22.88 -6.43
N GLU A 422 32.75 21.90 -6.21
CA GLU A 422 32.35 20.50 -6.07
C GLU A 422 31.98 20.18 -4.62
N TYR A 423 30.80 19.53 -4.43
CA TYR A 423 30.31 19.08 -3.15
C TYR A 423 30.04 17.58 -3.16
N SER A 424 30.45 16.90 -2.08
CA SER A 424 30.03 15.53 -1.77
C SER A 424 28.87 15.58 -0.76
N LEU A 425 27.77 14.91 -1.06
CA LEU A 425 26.56 14.91 -0.23
C LEU A 425 26.45 13.60 0.55
N GLU A 426 26.11 13.74 1.84
CA GLU A 426 25.86 12.61 2.76
C GLU A 426 24.44 12.72 3.36
N TYR A 427 23.81 11.53 3.66
CA TYR A 427 22.45 11.44 4.24
C TYR A 427 22.40 10.66 5.55
#